data_b339b29f3132b8f4a1cddcfa84f46a1c
#
_entry.id   b339b29f3132b8f4a1cddcfa84f46a1c
#
_cell.length_a   1.000
_cell.length_b   1.000
_cell.length_c   1.000
_cell.angle_alpha   90.00
_cell.angle_beta   90.00
_cell.angle_gamma   90.00
#
_symmetry.space_group_name_H-M   'P 1'
#
loop_
_entity.id
_entity.type
_entity.pdbx_description
1 polymer ?
#
loop_
_entity_poly.entity_id
_entity_poly.type
_entity_poly.pdbx_seq_one_letter_code
_entity_poly.pdbx_strand_id
1 'polypeptide(L)'
;MSFLNYSVEESDFDKLVIARSHTVPVVLDIGADWCSPCRVLTPLLDRLVEQYSGKFVLAKVDADENMRIAGRHQVKGFPTVIAYSCGQEADRFHGAQTECFLRRFIDALIERHAARCDAAKHTHAG
;
A
#
# COMPACT_ATOMS: atom_id res chain seq x y z
N MET A 1 -1.17 -18.51 3.23
CA MET A 1 -0.48 -17.29 2.79
C MET A 1 -1.32 -16.60 1.73
N SER A 2 -1.62 -15.34 1.97
CA SER A 2 -2.48 -14.59 1.04
C SER A 2 -1.61 -13.84 0.03
N PHE A 3 -1.95 -13.95 -1.26
CA PHE A 3 -1.31 -13.11 -2.28
C PHE A 3 -1.75 -11.65 -2.19
N LEU A 4 -2.76 -11.37 -1.39
CA LEU A 4 -3.32 -10.03 -1.22
C LEU A 4 -2.68 -9.26 -0.08
N ASN A 5 -1.98 -9.96 0.82
CA ASN A 5 -1.46 -9.40 2.06
C ASN A 5 -0.10 -10.05 2.33
N TYR A 6 0.99 -9.29 2.25
CA TYR A 6 2.33 -9.87 2.33
C TYR A 6 3.34 -8.88 2.92
N SER A 7 4.42 -9.43 3.45
CA SER A 7 5.53 -8.64 3.99
C SER A 7 6.54 -8.33 2.90
N VAL A 8 7.16 -7.16 2.98
CA VAL A 8 8.13 -6.68 2.01
C VAL A 8 9.41 -6.28 2.72
N GLU A 9 10.54 -6.73 2.18
CA GLU A 9 11.87 -6.36 2.63
C GLU A 9 12.55 -5.44 1.61
N GLU A 10 13.69 -4.86 2.00
CA GLU A 10 14.43 -3.96 1.11
C GLU A 10 14.79 -4.63 -0.22
N SER A 11 15.16 -5.92 -0.16
CA SER A 11 15.64 -6.67 -1.32
C SER A 11 14.56 -6.95 -2.35
N ASP A 12 13.28 -6.98 -1.95
CA ASP A 12 12.18 -7.31 -2.87
C ASP A 12 11.19 -6.17 -3.06
N PHE A 13 11.51 -4.98 -2.55
CA PHE A 13 10.62 -3.82 -2.61
C PHE A 13 10.25 -3.46 -4.06
N ASP A 14 11.24 -3.36 -4.94
CA ASP A 14 10.97 -2.96 -6.32
C ASP A 14 10.05 -3.96 -7.03
N LYS A 15 10.23 -5.25 -6.78
CA LYS A 15 9.41 -6.29 -7.38
C LYS A 15 8.00 -6.34 -6.79
N LEU A 16 7.90 -6.29 -5.46
CA LEU A 16 6.65 -6.54 -4.77
C LEU A 16 5.78 -5.29 -4.58
N VAL A 17 6.34 -4.10 -4.75
CA VAL A 17 5.60 -2.84 -4.63
C VAL A 17 5.58 -2.10 -5.96
N ILE A 18 6.75 -1.68 -6.44
CA ILE A 18 6.83 -0.84 -7.65
C ILE A 18 6.29 -1.58 -8.88
N ALA A 19 6.88 -2.72 -9.20
CA ALA A 19 6.48 -3.50 -10.37
C ALA A 19 5.03 -3.99 -10.25
N ARG A 20 4.66 -4.48 -9.08
CA ARG A 20 3.31 -4.98 -8.86
C ARG A 20 2.24 -3.91 -9.02
N SER A 21 2.55 -2.66 -8.68
CA SER A 21 1.59 -1.56 -8.76
C SER A 21 1.19 -1.21 -10.20
N HIS A 22 1.88 -1.76 -11.19
CA HIS A 22 1.46 -1.66 -12.59
C HIS A 22 0.27 -2.56 -12.91
N THR A 23 0.06 -3.62 -12.12
CA THR A 23 -1.02 -4.58 -12.33
C THR A 23 -2.20 -4.32 -11.40
N VAL A 24 -1.93 -3.96 -10.15
CA VAL A 24 -2.94 -3.76 -9.12
C VAL A 24 -2.45 -2.66 -8.18
N PRO A 25 -3.34 -1.80 -7.64
CA PRO A 25 -2.88 -0.80 -6.67
C PRO A 25 -2.31 -1.48 -5.44
N VAL A 26 -1.23 -0.92 -4.90
CA VAL A 26 -0.56 -1.44 -3.71
C VAL A 26 -0.69 -0.43 -2.58
N VAL A 27 -1.19 -0.87 -1.44
CA VAL A 27 -1.21 -0.09 -0.20
C VAL A 27 -0.03 -0.57 0.65
N LEU A 28 0.93 0.32 0.87
CA LEU A 28 2.16 0.02 1.61
C LEU A 28 2.01 0.55 3.03
N ASP A 29 1.97 -0.38 4.00
CA ASP A 29 1.83 -0.08 5.42
C ASP A 29 3.21 -0.16 6.08
N ILE A 30 3.78 1.00 6.43
CA ILE A 30 5.09 1.09 7.08
C ILE A 30 4.86 1.34 8.56
N GLY A 31 5.26 0.37 9.37
CA GLY A 31 5.06 0.44 10.81
C GLY A 31 6.20 -0.20 11.58
N ALA A 32 5.97 -0.42 12.86
CA ALA A 32 6.92 -1.05 13.77
C ALA A 32 6.17 -1.79 14.87
N ASP A 33 6.78 -2.83 15.42
CA ASP A 33 6.16 -3.67 16.45
C ASP A 33 5.80 -2.89 17.72
N TRP A 34 6.62 -1.89 18.07
CA TRP A 34 6.42 -1.08 19.27
C TRP A 34 5.39 0.04 19.09
N CYS A 35 4.88 0.22 17.90
CA CYS A 35 3.99 1.32 17.57
C CYS A 35 2.54 0.97 17.91
N SER A 36 1.96 1.61 18.92
CA SER A 36 0.57 1.34 19.32
C SER A 36 -0.46 1.65 18.24
N PRO A 37 -0.40 2.80 17.55
CA PRO A 37 -1.35 3.07 16.45
C PRO A 37 -1.26 2.06 15.32
N CYS A 38 -0.07 1.51 15.05
CA CYS A 38 0.10 0.47 14.04
C CYS A 38 -0.70 -0.79 14.38
N ARG A 39 -0.77 -1.13 15.67
CA ARG A 39 -1.51 -2.31 16.14
C ARG A 39 -3.01 -2.17 15.95
N VAL A 40 -3.50 -0.95 15.83
CA VAL A 40 -4.91 -0.68 15.54
C VAL A 40 -5.15 -0.66 14.03
N LEU A 41 -4.29 0.01 13.29
CA LEU A 41 -4.46 0.22 11.85
C LEU A 41 -4.24 -1.06 11.04
N THR A 42 -3.16 -1.79 11.30
CA THR A 42 -2.79 -2.94 10.47
C THR A 42 -3.86 -4.03 10.44
N PRO A 43 -4.46 -4.45 11.57
CA PRO A 43 -5.55 -5.42 11.50
C PRO A 43 -6.76 -4.93 10.72
N LEU A 44 -7.04 -3.63 10.75
CA LEU A 44 -8.13 -3.06 9.99
C LEU A 44 -7.86 -3.12 8.48
N LEU A 45 -6.63 -2.79 8.08
CA LEU A 45 -6.22 -2.94 6.67
C LEU A 45 -6.23 -4.40 6.23
N ASP A 46 -5.80 -5.33 7.09
CA ASP A 46 -5.85 -6.77 6.81
C ASP A 46 -7.27 -7.20 6.48
N ARG A 47 -8.25 -6.72 7.24
CA ARG A 47 -9.65 -7.06 7.02
C ARG A 47 -10.17 -6.43 5.72
N LEU A 48 -9.80 -5.18 5.46
CA LEU A 48 -10.26 -4.48 4.27
C LEU A 48 -9.72 -5.10 2.99
N VAL A 49 -8.45 -5.53 2.96
CA VAL A 49 -7.90 -6.14 1.75
C VAL A 49 -8.67 -7.40 1.36
N GLU A 50 -9.08 -8.19 2.33
CA GLU A 50 -9.89 -9.38 2.07
C GLU A 50 -11.29 -9.00 1.56
N GLN A 51 -11.90 -7.97 2.16
CA GLN A 51 -13.24 -7.51 1.73
C GLN A 51 -13.24 -6.96 0.31
N TYR A 52 -12.14 -6.36 -0.12
CA TYR A 52 -12.04 -5.78 -1.47
C TYR A 52 -11.65 -6.81 -2.54
N SER A 53 -11.40 -8.05 -2.14
CA SER A 53 -11.27 -9.21 -3.04
C SER A 53 -10.28 -9.00 -4.19
N GLY A 54 -9.11 -8.49 -3.88
CA GLY A 54 -8.05 -8.34 -4.89
C GLY A 54 -8.08 -7.06 -5.70
N LYS A 55 -8.97 -6.13 -5.39
CA LYS A 55 -8.98 -4.83 -6.05
C LYS A 55 -7.79 -3.97 -5.66
N PHE A 56 -7.16 -4.28 -4.54
CA PHE A 56 -5.86 -3.76 -4.15
C PHE A 56 -5.14 -4.85 -3.36
N VAL A 57 -3.84 -4.66 -3.14
CA VAL A 57 -3.06 -5.56 -2.29
C VAL A 57 -2.40 -4.75 -1.17
N LEU A 58 -2.13 -5.41 -0.06
CA LEU A 58 -1.54 -4.80 1.12
C LEU A 58 -0.11 -5.34 1.31
N ALA A 59 0.86 -4.44 1.21
CA ALA A 59 2.27 -4.73 1.47
C ALA A 59 2.65 -4.13 2.81
N LYS A 60 3.30 -4.92 3.67
CA LYS A 60 3.68 -4.48 5.01
C LYS A 60 5.19 -4.41 5.14
N VAL A 61 5.68 -3.34 5.75
CA VAL A 61 7.10 -3.13 6.00
C VAL A 61 7.31 -2.88 7.48
N ASP A 62 8.22 -3.67 8.07
CA ASP A 62 8.75 -3.37 9.41
C ASP A 62 9.91 -2.40 9.24
N ALA A 63 9.70 -1.16 9.68
CA ALA A 63 10.68 -0.08 9.50
C ALA A 63 11.98 -0.33 10.26
N ASP A 64 11.93 -1.03 11.40
CA ASP A 64 13.13 -1.32 12.19
C ASP A 64 14.08 -2.25 11.44
N GLU A 65 13.54 -3.16 10.64
CA GLU A 65 14.34 -4.09 9.84
C GLU A 65 14.60 -3.58 8.43
N ASN A 66 13.92 -2.51 8.01
CA ASN A 66 13.98 -2.00 6.65
C ASN A 66 14.08 -0.47 6.65
N MET A 67 15.09 0.05 7.34
CA MET A 67 15.27 1.49 7.55
C MET A 67 15.44 2.27 6.24
N ARG A 68 16.00 1.64 5.21
CA ARG A 68 16.18 2.29 3.92
C ARG A 68 14.85 2.55 3.22
N ILE A 69 13.88 1.66 3.38
CA ILE A 69 12.55 1.87 2.82
C ILE A 69 11.90 3.09 3.48
N ALA A 70 11.96 3.17 4.81
CA ALA A 70 11.42 4.32 5.53
C ALA A 70 12.13 5.63 5.15
N GLY A 71 13.46 5.59 5.05
CA GLY A 71 14.24 6.76 4.65
C GLY A 71 13.96 7.21 3.22
N ARG A 72 13.86 6.27 2.30
CA ARG A 72 13.54 6.53 0.89
C ARG A 72 12.20 7.24 0.74
N HIS A 73 11.24 6.93 1.61
CA HIS A 73 9.92 7.54 1.57
C HIS A 73 9.78 8.75 2.49
N GLN A 74 10.88 9.14 3.15
CA GLN A 74 10.89 10.28 4.08
C GLN A 74 9.86 10.14 5.19
N VAL A 75 9.77 8.92 5.74
CA VAL A 75 8.83 8.60 6.81
C VAL A 75 9.32 9.24 8.11
N LYS A 76 8.45 10.02 8.77
CA LYS A 76 8.79 10.74 10.00
C LYS A 76 8.04 10.22 11.22
N GLY A 77 7.12 9.30 11.04
CA GLY A 77 6.34 8.72 12.13
C GLY A 77 5.59 7.49 11.66
N PHE A 78 5.04 6.73 12.61
CA PHE A 78 4.36 5.48 12.31
C PHE A 78 2.94 5.48 12.88
N PRO A 79 2.02 4.83 12.18
CA PRO A 79 2.18 4.24 10.86
C PRO A 79 2.19 5.30 9.76
N THR A 80 2.87 5.00 8.67
CA THR A 80 2.77 5.76 7.43
C THR A 80 2.28 4.80 6.36
N VAL A 81 1.20 5.17 5.67
CA VAL A 81 0.61 4.34 4.63
C VAL A 81 0.73 5.07 3.29
N ILE A 82 1.31 4.39 2.33
CA ILE A 82 1.59 4.97 1.01
C ILE A 82 0.90 4.12 -0.05
N ALA A 83 0.11 4.77 -0.90
CA ALA A 83 -0.56 4.10 -2.00
C ALA A 83 0.28 4.21 -3.26
N TYR A 84 0.52 3.07 -3.91
CA TYR A 84 1.24 2.99 -5.17
C TYR A 84 0.30 2.59 -6.31
N SER A 85 0.45 3.25 -7.43
CA SER A 85 -0.27 2.91 -8.65
C SER A 85 0.62 3.23 -9.85
N CYS A 86 0.69 2.30 -10.79
CA CYS A 86 1.44 2.51 -12.03
C CYS A 86 2.92 2.85 -11.78
N GLY A 87 3.51 2.23 -10.75
CA GLY A 87 4.92 2.40 -10.42
C GLY A 87 5.25 3.65 -9.62
N GLN A 88 4.26 4.44 -9.23
CA GLN A 88 4.46 5.72 -8.57
C GLN A 88 3.61 5.86 -7.32
N GLU A 89 4.10 6.65 -6.37
CA GLU A 89 3.30 7.01 -5.20
C GLU A 89 2.12 7.87 -5.67
N ALA A 90 0.91 7.44 -5.30
CA ALA A 90 -0.31 8.13 -5.68
C ALA A 90 -0.86 9.00 -4.54
N ASP A 91 -0.74 8.50 -3.30
CA ASP A 91 -1.27 9.20 -2.13
C ASP A 91 -0.62 8.63 -0.88
N ARG A 92 -0.78 9.31 0.26
CA ARG A 92 -0.31 8.79 1.54
C ARG A 92 -1.09 9.42 2.70
N PHE A 93 -1.05 8.73 3.83
CA PHE A 93 -1.53 9.31 5.10
C PHE A 93 -0.65 8.82 6.24
N HIS A 94 -0.79 9.47 7.39
CA HIS A 94 -0.04 9.16 8.61
C HIS A 94 -1.00 8.88 9.76
N GLY A 95 -0.60 7.99 10.65
CA GLY A 95 -1.33 7.67 11.85
C GLY A 95 -2.51 6.74 11.62
N ALA A 96 -3.14 6.30 12.72
CA ALA A 96 -4.32 5.47 12.65
C ALA A 96 -5.51 6.30 12.17
N GLN A 97 -6.35 5.68 11.33
CA GLN A 97 -7.50 6.34 10.74
C GLN A 97 -8.75 5.49 10.95
N THR A 98 -9.91 6.10 10.79
CA THR A 98 -11.17 5.38 10.86
C THR A 98 -11.38 4.49 9.65
N GLU A 99 -12.23 3.49 9.80
CA GLU A 99 -12.59 2.63 8.67
C GLU A 99 -13.18 3.44 7.51
N CYS A 100 -14.01 4.44 7.82
CA CYS A 100 -14.60 5.31 6.81
C CYS A 100 -13.53 6.04 6.01
N PHE A 101 -12.50 6.58 6.67
CA PHE A 101 -11.39 7.23 6.00
C PHE A 101 -10.65 6.23 5.10
N LEU A 102 -10.38 5.03 5.61
CA LEU A 102 -9.63 4.02 4.86
C LEU A 102 -10.40 3.57 3.62
N ARG A 103 -11.70 3.39 3.72
CA ARG A 103 -12.52 3.03 2.55
C ARG A 103 -12.49 4.10 1.47
N ARG A 104 -12.58 5.36 1.88
CA ARG A 104 -12.48 6.49 0.92
C ARG A 104 -11.11 6.53 0.26
N PHE A 105 -10.06 6.33 1.05
CA PHE A 105 -8.68 6.32 0.56
C PHE A 105 -8.49 5.20 -0.48
N ILE A 106 -8.93 4.00 -0.14
CA ILE A 106 -8.81 2.82 -1.00
C ILE A 106 -9.68 2.96 -2.26
N ASP A 107 -10.91 3.43 -2.11
CA ASP A 107 -11.81 3.61 -3.27
C ASP A 107 -11.25 4.63 -4.25
N ALA A 108 -10.71 5.74 -3.75
CA ALA A 108 -10.08 6.75 -4.59
C ALA A 108 -8.85 6.19 -5.31
N LEU A 109 -8.06 5.36 -4.61
CA LEU A 109 -6.89 4.71 -5.20
C LEU A 109 -7.29 3.77 -6.33
N ILE A 110 -8.32 2.96 -6.12
CA ILE A 110 -8.81 2.01 -7.13
C ILE A 110 -9.29 2.75 -8.37
N GLU A 111 -10.06 3.83 -8.19
CA GLU A 111 -10.54 4.65 -9.31
C GLU A 111 -9.38 5.29 -10.06
N ARG A 112 -8.41 5.84 -9.34
CA ARG A 112 -7.26 6.48 -9.95
C ARG A 112 -6.42 5.49 -10.73
N HIS A 113 -6.25 4.28 -10.20
CA HIS A 113 -5.52 3.21 -10.87
C HIS A 113 -6.21 2.80 -12.17
N ALA A 114 -7.52 2.62 -12.14
CA ALA A 114 -8.29 2.28 -13.34
C ALA A 114 -8.19 3.36 -14.40
N ALA A 115 -8.27 4.63 -13.99
CA ALA A 115 -8.23 5.75 -14.93
C ALA A 115 -6.85 5.95 -15.56
N ARG A 116 -5.76 5.70 -14.81
CA ARG A 116 -4.41 5.99 -15.27
C ARG A 116 -3.67 4.76 -15.77
N CYS A 117 -3.63 3.72 -14.97
CA CYS A 117 -2.82 2.56 -15.28
C CYS A 117 -3.50 1.61 -16.24
N ASP A 118 -4.74 1.24 -15.94
CA ASP A 118 -5.48 0.31 -16.79
C ASP A 118 -5.85 0.93 -18.14
N ALA A 119 -6.22 2.21 -18.15
CA ALA A 119 -6.52 2.93 -19.38
C ALA A 119 -5.29 3.03 -20.28
N ALA A 120 -4.10 3.28 -19.71
CA ALA A 120 -2.86 3.33 -20.48
C ALA A 120 -2.54 1.98 -21.13
N LYS A 121 -2.80 0.88 -20.43
CA LYS A 121 -2.61 -0.46 -20.99
C LYS A 121 -3.53 -0.72 -22.18
N HIS A 122 -4.78 -0.33 -22.06
CA HIS A 122 -5.74 -0.48 -23.16
C HIS A 122 -5.36 0.38 -24.35
N THR A 123 -4.84 1.58 -24.11
CA THR A 123 -4.40 2.47 -25.20
C THR A 123 -3.26 1.86 -25.98
N HIS A 124 -2.34 1.15 -25.31
CA HIS A 124 -1.19 0.53 -25.96
C HIS A 124 -1.49 -0.82 -26.58
N ALA A 125 -2.64 -1.38 -26.32
CA ALA A 125 -3.03 -2.68 -26.86
C ALA A 125 -3.51 -2.62 -28.31
N GLY A 126 -3.65 -1.43 -28.84
CA GLY A 126 -4.11 -1.23 -30.22
C GLY A 126 -3.02 -1.37 -31.28
#